data_196e81888899e582b58a6e144aa43432
#
_entry.id   196e81888899e582b58a6e144aa43432
#
_cell.length_a   1.000
_cell.length_b   1.000
_cell.length_c   1.000
_cell.angle_alpha   90.00
_cell.angle_beta   90.00
_cell.angle_gamma   90.00
#
_symmetry.space_group_name_H-M   'P 1'
#
loop_
_entity.id
_entity.type
_entity.pdbx_description
1 polymer ?
#
loop_
_entity_poly.entity_id
_entity_poly.type
_entity_poly.pdbx_seq_one_letter_code
_entity_poly.pdbx_strand_id
1 'polypeptide(L)'
;HPTSTSGAPAELEILAMGMASQVEEADFLKPEDQFFGDEDGRFIAETLYGEASNENLEKVRYSNGMIVNFPQGKGEVFHAGSCEWVAGLLRKDAMVERVTANVLDRYLKGRN
;
A
#
# COMPACT_ATOMS: atom_id res chain seq x y z
N HIS A 1 7.08 2.74 7.71
CA HIS A 1 8.18 3.17 6.82
C HIS A 1 9.27 2.10 6.84
N PRO A 2 9.55 1.41 5.73
CA PRO A 2 10.61 0.41 5.73
C PRO A 2 11.95 1.12 5.95
N THR A 3 12.69 0.63 6.92
CA THR A 3 14.03 1.11 7.26
C THR A 3 14.96 -0.07 7.38
N SER A 4 16.27 0.14 7.31
CA SER A 4 17.25 -0.92 7.53
C SER A 4 17.09 -1.60 8.90
N THR A 5 16.55 -0.90 9.88
CA THR A 5 16.28 -1.42 11.23
C THR A 5 15.00 -2.28 11.29
N SER A 6 14.10 -2.17 10.32
CA SER A 6 12.86 -2.98 10.21
C SER A 6 13.05 -4.28 9.43
N GLY A 7 14.28 -4.61 9.02
CA GLY A 7 14.57 -5.80 8.23
C GLY A 7 14.19 -5.69 6.75
N ALA A 8 13.95 -4.48 6.25
CA ALA A 8 13.69 -4.27 4.83
C ALA A 8 14.91 -4.65 3.98
N PRO A 9 14.71 -5.22 2.77
CA PRO A 9 15.83 -5.50 1.86
C PRO A 9 16.65 -4.25 1.56
N ALA A 10 17.97 -4.38 1.49
CA ALA A 10 18.86 -3.24 1.27
C ALA A 10 18.64 -2.55 -0.09
N GLU A 11 18.20 -3.33 -1.08
CA GLU A 11 17.92 -2.85 -2.45
C GLU A 11 16.43 -2.56 -2.69
N LEU A 12 15.67 -2.31 -1.62
CA LEU A 12 14.27 -1.97 -1.72
C LEU A 12 14.09 -0.58 -2.33
N GLU A 13 13.38 -0.52 -3.43
CA GLU A 13 12.98 0.72 -4.09
C GLU A 13 11.55 1.08 -3.69
N ILE A 14 11.33 2.29 -3.19
CA ILE A 14 9.99 2.84 -2.96
C ILE A 14 9.58 3.57 -4.23
N LEU A 15 8.61 3.03 -4.95
CA LEU A 15 8.14 3.59 -6.23
C LEU A 15 7.05 4.65 -6.02
N ALA A 16 6.22 4.47 -5.00
CA ALA A 16 5.20 5.43 -4.63
C ALA A 16 4.84 5.28 -3.14
N MET A 17 4.36 6.36 -2.55
CA MET A 17 3.80 6.39 -1.21
C MET A 17 2.46 7.11 -1.23
N GLY A 18 1.49 6.55 -0.51
CA GLY A 18 0.21 7.18 -0.24
C GLY A 18 -0.03 7.25 1.26
N MET A 19 -0.49 8.38 1.76
CA MET A 19 -0.93 8.44 3.14
C MET A 19 -2.22 7.64 3.30
N ALA A 20 -2.24 6.72 4.25
CA ALA A 20 -3.46 6.09 4.70
C ALA A 20 -4.19 7.10 5.58
N SER A 21 -4.88 8.06 4.98
CA SER A 21 -5.69 9.01 5.74
C SER A 21 -7.09 8.45 5.90
N GLN A 22 -7.67 8.65 7.08
CA GLN A 22 -9.07 8.33 7.35
C GLN A 22 -10.03 9.33 6.66
N VAL A 23 -9.49 10.39 6.10
CA VAL A 23 -10.23 11.40 5.35
C VAL A 23 -9.98 11.15 3.87
N GLU A 24 -10.52 10.07 3.36
CA GLU A 24 -10.81 10.04 1.93
C GLU A 24 -11.99 10.97 1.72
N GLU A 25 -11.73 12.09 1.07
CA GLU A 25 -12.81 12.88 0.52
C GLU A 25 -13.63 11.95 -0.38
N ALA A 26 -14.90 11.77 -0.02
CA ALA A 26 -15.81 10.78 -0.55
C ALA A 26 -16.16 10.94 -2.06
N ASP A 27 -15.45 11.79 -2.77
CA ASP A 27 -15.70 12.09 -4.17
C ASP A 27 -15.28 10.95 -5.13
N PHE A 28 -14.50 9.98 -4.67
CA PHE A 28 -13.98 8.93 -5.52
C PHE A 28 -14.61 7.56 -5.31
N LEU A 29 -15.20 7.31 -4.16
CA LEU A 29 -15.79 6.01 -3.85
C LEU A 29 -17.26 6.18 -3.45
N LYS A 30 -18.13 5.38 -4.05
CA LYS A 30 -19.50 5.27 -3.55
C LYS A 30 -19.46 4.68 -2.14
N PRO A 31 -20.40 5.04 -1.25
CA PRO A 31 -20.45 4.51 0.12
C PRO A 31 -20.39 2.98 0.20
N GLU A 32 -20.98 2.29 -0.78
CA GLU A 32 -20.93 0.82 -0.89
C GLU A 32 -19.56 0.26 -1.27
N ASP A 33 -18.66 1.09 -1.78
CA ASP A 33 -17.30 0.71 -2.17
C ASP A 33 -16.26 1.09 -1.10
N GLN A 34 -16.68 1.71 0.00
CA GLN A 34 -15.81 2.04 1.13
C GLN A 34 -15.68 0.83 2.03
N PHE A 35 -14.55 0.17 1.95
CA PHE A 35 -14.24 -0.98 2.82
C PHE A 35 -13.73 -0.57 4.19
N PHE A 36 -13.32 0.69 4.37
CA PHE A 36 -12.61 1.16 5.53
C PHE A 36 -13.18 2.47 6.04
N GLY A 37 -13.33 2.57 7.35
CA GLY A 37 -13.85 3.73 8.04
C GLY A 37 -13.06 4.02 9.32
N ASP A 38 -13.60 4.87 10.18
CA ASP A 38 -12.98 5.27 11.47
C ASP A 38 -12.65 4.08 12.38
N GLU A 39 -13.30 2.93 12.18
CA GLU A 39 -13.09 1.72 12.97
C GLU A 39 -11.76 1.04 12.67
N ASP A 40 -11.17 1.24 11.49
CA ASP A 40 -9.90 0.61 11.13
C ASP A 40 -8.72 1.17 11.89
N GLY A 41 -8.69 2.47 12.09
CA GLY A 41 -7.70 3.12 12.95
C GLY A 41 -7.76 2.55 14.37
N ARG A 42 -8.96 2.32 14.88
CA ARG A 42 -9.17 1.69 16.19
C ARG A 42 -8.66 0.24 16.21
N PHE A 43 -9.05 -0.56 15.22
CA PHE A 43 -8.62 -1.95 15.10
C PHE A 43 -7.09 -2.06 15.02
N ILE A 44 -6.45 -1.21 14.22
CA ILE A 44 -4.98 -1.19 14.09
C ILE A 44 -4.33 -0.76 15.39
N ALA A 45 -4.83 0.28 16.05
CA ALA A 45 -4.32 0.74 17.33
C ALA A 45 -4.44 -0.34 18.42
N GLU A 46 -5.59 -1.02 18.52
CA GLU A 46 -5.80 -2.14 19.43
C GLU A 46 -4.86 -3.31 19.14
N THR A 47 -4.68 -3.65 17.85
CA THR A 47 -3.83 -4.76 17.43
C THR A 47 -2.35 -4.49 17.71
N LEU A 48 -1.86 -3.28 17.46
CA LEU A 48 -0.44 -2.94 17.58
C LEU A 48 -0.04 -2.51 19.00
N TYR A 49 -0.95 -1.83 19.71
CA TYR A 49 -0.65 -1.20 20.99
C TYR A 49 -1.50 -1.70 22.16
N GLY A 50 -2.45 -2.61 21.89
CA GLY A 50 -3.32 -3.21 22.90
C GLY A 50 -4.55 -2.39 23.27
N GLU A 51 -4.62 -1.13 22.88
CA GLU A 51 -5.78 -0.25 23.14
C GLU A 51 -5.88 0.86 22.09
N ALA A 52 -7.10 1.34 21.84
CA ALA A 52 -7.40 2.46 20.97
C ALA A 52 -7.47 3.79 21.75
N SER A 53 -6.43 4.12 22.50
CA SER A 53 -6.31 5.42 23.15
C SER A 53 -6.10 6.54 22.11
N ASN A 54 -6.40 7.79 22.47
CA ASN A 54 -6.17 8.93 21.57
C ASN A 54 -4.71 9.02 21.13
N GLU A 55 -3.76 8.70 22.01
CA GLU A 55 -2.34 8.68 21.68
C GLU A 55 -2.02 7.60 20.62
N ASN A 56 -2.57 6.41 20.77
CA ASN A 56 -2.34 5.31 19.83
C ASN A 56 -3.05 5.53 18.50
N LEU A 57 -4.23 6.14 18.51
CA LEU A 57 -4.93 6.55 17.28
C LEU A 57 -4.11 7.59 16.50
N GLU A 58 -3.50 8.55 17.17
CA GLU A 58 -2.60 9.51 16.50
C GLU A 58 -1.37 8.84 15.88
N LYS A 59 -0.80 7.81 16.49
CA LYS A 59 0.33 7.05 15.92
C LYS A 59 -0.04 6.34 14.62
N VAL A 60 -1.25 5.78 14.52
CA VAL A 60 -1.71 5.05 13.32
C VAL A 60 -2.27 5.98 12.24
N ARG A 61 -2.67 7.19 12.60
CA ARG A 61 -3.25 8.18 11.68
C ARG A 61 -2.33 8.54 10.51
N TYR A 62 -1.03 8.51 10.72
CA TYR A 62 -0.03 8.85 9.71
C TYR A 62 0.62 7.62 9.07
N SER A 63 -0.06 6.49 9.07
CA SER A 63 0.37 5.30 8.35
C SER A 63 0.40 5.56 6.85
N ASN A 64 1.31 4.89 6.15
CA ASN A 64 1.47 5.02 4.70
C ASN A 64 1.36 3.67 4.04
N GLY A 65 0.66 3.64 2.91
CA GLY A 65 0.80 2.57 1.93
C GLY A 65 1.98 2.85 1.01
N MET A 66 2.70 1.82 0.60
CA MET A 66 3.84 1.96 -0.30
C MET A 66 3.77 0.94 -1.42
N ILE A 67 4.10 1.40 -2.62
CA ILE A 67 4.41 0.52 -3.74
C ILE A 67 5.92 0.35 -3.73
N VAL A 68 6.37 -0.89 -3.60
CA VAL A 68 7.79 -1.20 -3.48
C VAL A 68 8.20 -2.28 -4.46
N ASN A 69 9.47 -2.25 -4.82
CA ASN A 69 10.11 -3.25 -5.65
C ASN A 69 11.47 -3.63 -5.06
N PHE A 70 11.80 -4.90 -5.07
CA PHE A 70 13.10 -5.36 -4.58
C PHE A 70 13.50 -6.69 -5.20
N PRO A 71 14.81 -6.95 -5.37
CA PRO A 71 15.30 -8.23 -5.82
C PRO A 71 15.15 -9.29 -4.73
N GLN A 72 14.80 -10.51 -5.14
CA GLN A 72 14.72 -11.68 -4.26
C GLN A 72 15.31 -12.90 -4.96
N GLY A 73 16.48 -13.31 -4.54
CA GLY A 73 17.21 -14.39 -5.20
C GLY A 73 17.52 -14.06 -6.67
N LYS A 74 17.08 -14.91 -7.59
CA LYS A 74 17.19 -14.67 -9.05
C LYS A 74 16.01 -13.90 -9.64
N GLY A 75 15.01 -13.60 -8.82
CA GLY A 75 13.79 -12.92 -9.23
C GLY A 75 13.68 -11.52 -8.63
N GLU A 76 12.48 -11.00 -8.74
CA GLU A 76 12.13 -9.66 -8.28
C GLU A 76 10.70 -9.71 -7.71
N VAL A 77 10.46 -8.93 -6.68
CA VAL A 77 9.15 -8.78 -6.05
C VAL A 77 8.66 -7.36 -6.26
N PHE A 78 7.49 -7.23 -6.86
CA PHE A 78 6.73 -5.99 -6.89
C PHE A 78 5.55 -6.11 -5.93
N HIS A 79 5.45 -5.19 -4.99
CA HIS A 79 4.35 -5.12 -4.04
C HIS A 79 3.51 -3.88 -4.31
N ALA A 80 2.25 -4.08 -4.65
CA ALA A 80 1.34 -3.00 -5.05
C ALA A 80 0.82 -2.13 -3.89
N GLY A 81 1.12 -2.50 -2.66
CA GLY A 81 0.77 -1.72 -1.47
C GLY A 81 -0.64 -1.95 -0.93
N SER A 82 -1.58 -2.37 -1.78
CA SER A 82 -2.99 -2.54 -1.42
C SER A 82 -3.68 -3.57 -2.28
N CYS A 83 -4.64 -4.29 -1.72
CA CYS A 83 -5.56 -5.17 -2.47
C CYS A 83 -6.50 -4.38 -3.39
N GLU A 84 -6.71 -3.09 -3.13
CA GLU A 84 -7.49 -2.18 -3.99
C GLU A 84 -6.87 -2.00 -5.38
N TRP A 85 -5.64 -2.43 -5.59
CA TRP A 85 -5.01 -2.48 -6.91
C TRP A 85 -5.86 -3.22 -7.94
N VAL A 86 -6.48 -4.33 -7.54
CA VAL A 86 -7.39 -5.10 -8.39
C VAL A 86 -8.63 -4.28 -8.76
N ALA A 87 -9.19 -3.53 -7.82
CA ALA A 87 -10.30 -2.64 -8.10
C ALA A 87 -9.92 -1.55 -9.11
N GLY A 88 -8.72 -1.01 -9.02
CA GLY A 88 -8.18 -0.08 -10.02
C GLY A 88 -8.12 -0.68 -11.43
N LEU A 89 -7.68 -1.93 -11.56
CA LEU A 89 -7.68 -2.65 -12.84
C LEU A 89 -9.10 -2.86 -13.38
N LEU A 90 -10.04 -3.27 -12.53
CA LEU A 90 -11.44 -3.47 -12.91
C LEU A 90 -12.09 -2.17 -13.41
N ARG A 91 -11.73 -1.05 -12.81
CA ARG A 91 -12.21 0.30 -13.19
C ARG A 91 -11.44 0.91 -14.36
N LYS A 92 -10.45 0.21 -14.87
CA LYS A 92 -9.57 0.67 -15.96
C LYS A 92 -8.86 1.99 -15.63
N ASP A 93 -8.38 2.11 -14.39
CA ASP A 93 -7.55 3.24 -14.01
C ASP A 93 -6.27 3.25 -14.83
N ALA A 94 -6.03 4.33 -15.56
CA ALA A 94 -4.95 4.43 -16.52
C ALA A 94 -3.54 4.28 -15.88
N MET A 95 -3.37 4.76 -14.64
CA MET A 95 -2.11 4.64 -13.92
C MET A 95 -1.89 3.18 -13.48
N VAL A 96 -2.90 2.57 -12.87
CA VAL A 96 -2.85 1.19 -12.40
C VAL A 96 -2.61 0.22 -13.55
N GLU A 97 -3.30 0.40 -14.69
CA GLU A 97 -3.07 -0.40 -15.90
C GLU A 97 -1.65 -0.23 -16.43
N ARG A 98 -1.15 0.99 -16.51
CA ARG A 98 0.19 1.29 -17.00
C ARG A 98 1.28 0.67 -16.13
N VAL A 99 1.19 0.83 -14.83
CA VAL A 99 2.17 0.25 -13.89
C VAL A 99 2.14 -1.28 -13.98
N THR A 100 0.94 -1.87 -13.99
CA THR A 100 0.79 -3.33 -14.12
C THR A 100 1.41 -3.85 -15.41
N ALA A 101 1.13 -3.21 -16.55
CA ALA A 101 1.71 -3.58 -17.84
C ALA A 101 3.24 -3.49 -17.82
N ASN A 102 3.80 -2.41 -17.27
CA ASN A 102 5.25 -2.24 -17.16
C ASN A 102 5.92 -3.32 -16.30
N VAL A 103 5.29 -3.71 -15.20
CA VAL A 103 5.80 -4.78 -14.33
C VAL A 103 5.77 -6.13 -15.05
N LEU A 104 4.67 -6.45 -15.72
CA LEU A 104 4.54 -7.69 -16.50
C LEU A 104 5.53 -7.74 -17.66
N ASP A 105 5.69 -6.64 -18.41
CA ASP A 105 6.67 -6.53 -19.49
C ASP A 105 8.09 -6.75 -18.97
N ARG A 106 8.43 -6.17 -17.83
CA ARG A 106 9.73 -6.33 -17.19
C ARG A 106 9.99 -7.79 -16.83
N TYR A 107 9.00 -8.47 -16.27
CA TYR A 107 9.13 -9.89 -15.91
C TYR A 107 9.24 -10.80 -17.13
N LEU A 108 8.50 -10.51 -18.18
CA LEU A 108 8.56 -11.29 -19.44
C LEU A 108 9.91 -11.11 -20.18
N LYS A 109 10.49 -9.93 -20.14
CA LYS A 109 11.81 -9.65 -20.75
C LYS A 109 12.98 -10.18 -19.94
N GLY A 110 12.73 -10.57 -18.72
CA GLY A 110 13.75 -10.98 -17.77
C GLY A 110 14.54 -9.80 -17.21
N ARG A 111 15.26 -10.08 -16.15
CA ARG A 111 16.16 -9.13 -15.49
C ARG A 111 17.53 -9.18 -16.22
N ASN A 112 17.82 -8.14 -16.92
CA ASN A 112 19.16 -7.97 -17.51
C ASN A 112 20.09 -7.32 -16.49
#